data_be7c861a7830608e8fd8228896381dda
#
_entry.id   be7c861a7830608e8fd8228896381dda
#
_cell.length_a   1.000
_cell.length_b   1.000
_cell.length_c   1.000
_cell.angle_alpha   90.00
_cell.angle_beta   90.00
_cell.angle_gamma   90.00
#
_symmetry.space_group_name_H-M   'P 1'
#
loop_
_entity.id
_entity.type
_entity.pdbx_description
1 polymer ?
#
loop_
_entity_poly.entity_id
_entity_poly.type
_entity_poly.pdbx_seq_one_letter_code
_entity_poly.pdbx_strand_id
1 'polypeptide(L)'
;MSKSVRNFLNEDKTKAIVVTFGRFQPPTIGHQKLVDAVVANARKERAEHRIYPSRSHDSKKNPLSPKDKIGFMRKMSGRKANVIDDSSIINPFYMMQKLSDEGYKKVILVVGGDRVKELEKSISRYVGTDGYQFDHFEVRSAGARDPDAEGVAGMSASKMRAAATEGDYASFELGVGNKAVAKQMYTVLRKSMGIKESVDGDWDNLSQ
;
A
#
# COMPACT_ATOMS: atom_id res chain seq x y z
N MET A 1 19.49 -35.01 -28.56
CA MET A 1 19.54 -34.57 -27.15
C MET A 1 18.23 -34.93 -26.48
N SER A 2 18.30 -35.78 -25.48
CA SER A 2 17.15 -36.47 -24.86
C SER A 2 16.20 -35.52 -24.12
N LYS A 3 14.86 -35.78 -24.21
CA LYS A 3 13.77 -35.11 -23.47
C LYS A 3 13.98 -35.14 -21.95
N SER A 4 14.84 -36.03 -21.44
CA SER A 4 15.17 -36.19 -20.02
C SER A 4 15.95 -35.03 -19.41
N VAL A 5 16.81 -34.34 -20.17
CA VAL A 5 17.65 -33.24 -19.67
C VAL A 5 16.85 -31.95 -19.51
N ARG A 6 15.72 -31.76 -20.23
CA ARG A 6 14.84 -30.60 -20.07
C ARG A 6 13.99 -30.66 -18.80
N ASN A 7 13.72 -31.85 -18.30
CA ASN A 7 12.92 -31.99 -17.06
C ASN A 7 13.73 -31.75 -15.78
N PHE A 8 15.06 -31.87 -15.81
CA PHE A 8 15.92 -31.56 -14.66
C PHE A 8 16.20 -30.07 -14.46
N LEU A 9 15.88 -29.22 -15.47
CA LEU A 9 16.01 -27.74 -15.35
C LEU A 9 14.73 -27.03 -14.95
N ASN A 10 13.62 -27.74 -14.85
CA ASN A 10 12.40 -27.28 -14.14
C ASN A 10 12.44 -27.83 -12.71
N GLU A 11 13.41 -27.42 -11.91
CA GLU A 11 13.19 -27.35 -10.48
C GLU A 11 11.96 -26.49 -10.31
N ASP A 12 10.90 -27.04 -9.70
CA ASP A 12 9.67 -26.36 -9.36
C ASP A 12 10.02 -25.12 -8.52
N LYS A 13 10.28 -24.01 -9.22
CA LYS A 13 10.53 -22.74 -8.51
C LYS A 13 9.26 -22.44 -7.76
N THR A 14 9.29 -22.68 -6.45
CA THR A 14 8.20 -22.38 -5.55
C THR A 14 7.64 -20.99 -5.87
N LYS A 15 6.41 -20.91 -6.37
CA LYS A 15 5.79 -19.66 -6.76
C LYS A 15 5.69 -18.75 -5.54
N ALA A 16 6.49 -17.71 -5.52
CA ALA A 16 6.68 -16.82 -4.40
C ALA A 16 6.15 -15.41 -4.69
N ILE A 17 5.57 -14.78 -3.68
CA ILE A 17 5.08 -13.40 -3.77
C ILE A 17 5.33 -12.63 -2.49
N VAL A 18 5.64 -11.33 -2.63
CA VAL A 18 5.71 -10.37 -1.53
C VAL A 18 4.57 -9.38 -1.67
N VAL A 19 3.79 -9.22 -0.62
CA VAL A 19 2.55 -8.41 -0.66
C VAL A 19 2.45 -7.46 0.51
N THR A 20 1.62 -6.45 0.35
CA THR A 20 1.09 -5.65 1.46
C THR A 20 -0.38 -5.34 1.24
N PHE A 21 -1.10 -5.15 2.35
CA PHE A 21 -2.48 -4.68 2.37
C PHE A 21 -2.59 -3.45 3.28
N GLY A 22 -3.21 -2.36 2.78
CA GLY A 22 -3.32 -1.14 3.57
C GLY A 22 -4.45 -0.21 3.15
N ARG A 23 -4.79 0.73 4.02
CA ARG A 23 -5.87 1.72 3.78
C ARG A 23 -5.45 2.81 2.80
N PHE A 24 -4.24 3.35 2.93
CA PHE A 24 -3.69 4.42 2.07
C PHE A 24 -4.65 5.62 1.92
N GLN A 25 -5.10 6.21 3.04
CA GLN A 25 -6.19 7.21 3.05
C GLN A 25 -5.82 8.53 3.75
N PRO A 26 -5.13 9.45 3.04
CA PRO A 26 -4.55 9.30 1.70
C PRO A 26 -3.21 8.56 1.70
N PRO A 27 -2.65 8.20 0.52
CA PRO A 27 -1.27 7.76 0.40
C PRO A 27 -0.32 8.86 0.90
N THR A 28 0.76 8.46 1.60
CA THR A 28 1.75 9.37 2.18
C THR A 28 3.15 8.88 1.87
N ILE A 29 4.16 9.71 2.12
CA ILE A 29 5.56 9.30 2.01
C ILE A 29 5.91 8.11 2.93
N GLY A 30 5.24 7.99 4.08
CA GLY A 30 5.36 6.80 4.95
C GLY A 30 4.81 5.53 4.29
N HIS A 31 3.73 5.64 3.53
CA HIS A 31 3.23 4.53 2.72
C HIS A 31 4.15 4.21 1.55
N GLN A 32 4.83 5.21 0.98
CA GLN A 32 5.83 4.96 -0.08
C GLN A 32 7.00 4.12 0.46
N LYS A 33 7.48 4.38 1.69
CA LYS A 33 8.49 3.53 2.34
C LYS A 33 8.05 2.07 2.46
N LEU A 34 6.76 1.84 2.80
CA LEU A 34 6.19 0.49 2.84
C LEU A 34 6.20 -0.17 1.45
N VAL A 35 5.79 0.56 0.42
CA VAL A 35 5.80 0.09 -0.97
C VAL A 35 7.23 -0.26 -1.42
N ASP A 36 8.19 0.61 -1.12
CA ASP A 36 9.60 0.39 -1.45
C ASP A 36 10.16 -0.85 -0.72
N ALA A 37 9.77 -1.07 0.54
CA ALA A 37 10.13 -2.28 1.30
C ALA A 37 9.55 -3.55 0.66
N VAL A 38 8.32 -3.52 0.16
CA VAL A 38 7.72 -4.65 -0.59
C VAL A 38 8.54 -4.96 -1.84
N VAL A 39 8.85 -3.94 -2.63
CA VAL A 39 9.65 -4.10 -3.87
C VAL A 39 11.06 -4.62 -3.56
N ALA A 40 11.71 -4.10 -2.52
CA ALA A 40 13.05 -4.54 -2.11
C ALA A 40 13.05 -6.01 -1.64
N ASN A 41 12.08 -6.39 -0.81
CA ASN A 41 11.91 -7.79 -0.40
C ASN A 41 11.65 -8.70 -1.58
N ALA A 42 10.78 -8.32 -2.52
CA ALA A 42 10.49 -9.11 -3.70
C ALA A 42 11.74 -9.36 -4.56
N ARG A 43 12.57 -8.33 -4.75
CA ARG A 43 13.87 -8.48 -5.45
C ARG A 43 14.80 -9.45 -4.73
N LYS A 44 14.92 -9.32 -3.40
CA LYS A 44 15.75 -10.23 -2.58
C LYS A 44 15.30 -11.67 -2.68
N GLU A 45 13.99 -11.89 -2.65
CA GLU A 45 13.38 -13.23 -2.72
C GLU A 45 13.23 -13.76 -4.16
N ARG A 46 13.56 -12.97 -5.19
CA ARG A 46 13.28 -13.27 -6.60
C ARG A 46 11.82 -13.64 -6.84
N ALA A 47 10.91 -12.91 -6.18
CA ALA A 47 9.49 -13.15 -6.14
C ALA A 47 8.71 -12.05 -6.87
N GLU A 48 7.46 -12.33 -7.21
CA GLU A 48 6.49 -11.30 -7.60
C GLU A 48 6.18 -10.37 -6.43
N HIS A 49 5.58 -9.20 -6.73
CA HIS A 49 5.06 -8.33 -5.67
C HIS A 49 3.73 -7.70 -6.07
N ARG A 50 2.89 -7.47 -5.07
CA ARG A 50 1.60 -6.77 -5.24
C ARG A 50 1.28 -5.90 -4.04
N ILE A 51 0.73 -4.72 -4.31
CA ILE A 51 0.25 -3.79 -3.31
C ILE A 51 -1.28 -3.77 -3.38
N TYR A 52 -1.95 -4.12 -2.30
CA TYR A 52 -3.40 -4.20 -2.22
C TYR A 52 -3.98 -3.05 -1.38
N PRO A 53 -4.52 -2.00 -2.01
CA PRO A 53 -5.24 -0.95 -1.29
C PRO A 53 -6.62 -1.45 -0.84
N SER A 54 -7.02 -1.13 0.39
CA SER A 54 -8.36 -1.46 0.88
C SER A 54 -9.45 -0.78 0.04
N ARG A 55 -10.65 -1.35 0.04
CA ARG A 55 -11.82 -0.80 -0.68
C ARG A 55 -12.66 0.14 0.18
N SER A 56 -12.27 0.37 1.45
CA SER A 56 -12.99 1.25 2.37
C SER A 56 -13.09 2.67 1.81
N HIS A 57 -14.30 3.22 1.84
CA HIS A 57 -14.63 4.57 1.39
C HIS A 57 -15.69 5.18 2.30
N ASP A 58 -15.39 6.31 2.93
CA ASP A 58 -16.29 7.15 3.72
C ASP A 58 -15.72 8.56 3.83
N SER A 59 -16.55 9.55 4.10
CA SER A 59 -16.15 10.98 4.12
C SER A 59 -15.19 11.34 5.27
N LYS A 60 -15.04 10.52 6.29
CA LYS A 60 -14.26 10.85 7.50
C LYS A 60 -12.87 10.19 7.53
N LYS A 61 -12.86 8.87 7.53
CA LYS A 61 -11.62 8.10 7.71
C LYS A 61 -11.01 7.60 6.40
N ASN A 62 -11.84 7.41 5.37
CA ASN A 62 -11.45 6.87 4.08
C ASN A 62 -12.02 7.71 2.92
N PRO A 63 -11.69 9.02 2.84
CA PRO A 63 -12.38 9.94 1.93
C PRO A 63 -12.05 9.74 0.45
N LEU A 64 -10.88 9.21 0.10
CA LEU A 64 -10.57 8.92 -1.30
C LEU A 64 -11.34 7.69 -1.78
N SER A 65 -11.97 7.80 -2.94
CA SER A 65 -12.54 6.63 -3.62
C SER A 65 -11.44 5.59 -3.91
N PRO A 66 -11.78 4.30 -4.05
CA PRO A 66 -10.80 3.28 -4.46
C PRO A 66 -10.06 3.65 -5.74
N LYS A 67 -10.76 4.21 -6.73
CA LYS A 67 -10.20 4.65 -8.02
C LYS A 67 -9.17 5.76 -7.84
N ASP A 68 -9.52 6.81 -7.10
CA ASP A 68 -8.63 7.96 -6.87
C ASP A 68 -7.40 7.55 -6.08
N LYS A 69 -7.60 6.79 -4.99
CA LYS A 69 -6.54 6.26 -4.16
C LYS A 69 -5.52 5.45 -4.95
N ILE A 70 -5.99 4.49 -5.74
CA ILE A 70 -5.14 3.65 -6.60
C ILE A 70 -4.42 4.51 -7.65
N GLY A 71 -5.13 5.48 -8.25
CA GLY A 71 -4.54 6.42 -9.19
C GLY A 71 -3.38 7.21 -8.58
N PHE A 72 -3.56 7.76 -7.39
CA PHE A 72 -2.49 8.48 -6.67
C PHE A 72 -1.34 7.56 -6.28
N MET A 73 -1.60 6.37 -5.78
CA MET A 73 -0.56 5.39 -5.45
C MET A 73 0.29 5.04 -6.68
N ARG A 74 -0.33 4.80 -7.83
CA ARG A 74 0.36 4.53 -9.09
C ARG A 74 1.22 5.71 -9.56
N LYS A 75 0.71 6.95 -9.40
CA LYS A 75 1.48 8.17 -9.70
C LYS A 75 2.69 8.35 -8.77
N MET A 76 2.54 8.07 -7.47
CA MET A 76 3.63 8.18 -6.50
C MET A 76 4.69 7.09 -6.67
N SER A 77 4.29 5.86 -6.94
CA SER A 77 5.20 4.72 -7.03
C SER A 77 5.76 4.49 -8.44
N GLY A 78 5.13 5.08 -9.46
CA GLY A 78 5.51 4.86 -10.86
C GLY A 78 5.41 3.38 -11.26
N ARG A 79 6.27 2.96 -12.19
CA ARG A 79 6.30 1.57 -12.68
C ARG A 79 6.98 0.58 -11.70
N LYS A 80 7.49 1.06 -10.57
CA LYS A 80 8.21 0.22 -9.60
C LYS A 80 7.30 -0.73 -8.85
N ALA A 81 6.05 -0.32 -8.59
CA ALA A 81 5.13 -1.07 -7.75
C ALA A 81 3.89 -1.52 -8.54
N ASN A 82 3.52 -2.78 -8.34
CA ASN A 82 2.31 -3.36 -8.89
C ASN A 82 1.13 -3.11 -7.95
N VAL A 83 0.45 -1.98 -8.12
CA VAL A 83 -0.74 -1.60 -7.34
C VAL A 83 -1.98 -2.22 -7.96
N ILE A 84 -2.60 -3.14 -7.23
CA ILE A 84 -3.73 -3.96 -7.68
C ILE A 84 -5.04 -3.20 -7.50
N ASP A 85 -5.89 -3.26 -8.52
CA ASP A 85 -7.29 -2.81 -8.49
C ASP A 85 -8.19 -4.04 -8.59
N ASP A 86 -8.50 -4.63 -7.45
CA ASP A 86 -9.36 -5.81 -7.37
C ASP A 86 -10.44 -5.60 -6.30
N SER A 87 -11.69 -5.54 -6.73
CA SER A 87 -12.83 -5.28 -5.84
C SER A 87 -13.15 -6.46 -4.91
N SER A 88 -12.70 -7.67 -5.23
CA SER A 88 -12.90 -8.85 -4.39
C SER A 88 -12.02 -8.84 -3.13
N ILE A 89 -10.92 -8.09 -3.14
CA ILE A 89 -9.98 -8.04 -2.03
C ILE A 89 -10.39 -6.95 -1.02
N ILE A 90 -11.27 -7.30 -0.12
CA ILE A 90 -11.82 -6.37 0.89
C ILE A 90 -11.02 -6.33 2.19
N ASN A 91 -10.25 -7.37 2.50
CA ASN A 91 -9.38 -7.46 3.67
C ASN A 91 -8.18 -8.40 3.42
N PRO A 92 -7.20 -8.49 4.35
CA PRO A 92 -6.03 -9.35 4.18
C PRO A 92 -6.35 -10.85 4.02
N PHE A 93 -7.44 -11.33 4.60
CA PHE A 93 -7.80 -12.76 4.49
C PHE A 93 -8.25 -13.13 3.07
N TYR A 94 -9.08 -12.30 2.44
CA TYR A 94 -9.44 -12.49 1.02
C TYR A 94 -8.23 -12.39 0.09
N MET A 95 -7.28 -11.49 0.40
CA MET A 95 -6.02 -11.42 -0.32
C MET A 95 -5.25 -12.75 -0.23
N MET A 96 -5.11 -13.30 0.98
CA MET A 96 -4.38 -14.56 1.20
C MET A 96 -5.07 -15.72 0.50
N GLN A 97 -6.40 -15.82 0.60
CA GLN A 97 -7.17 -16.86 -0.09
C GLN A 97 -6.93 -16.80 -1.61
N LYS A 98 -7.04 -15.61 -2.19
CA LYS A 98 -6.77 -15.43 -3.62
C LYS A 98 -5.36 -15.85 -4.02
N LEU A 99 -4.36 -15.53 -3.22
CA LEU A 99 -2.97 -15.94 -3.48
C LEU A 99 -2.81 -17.47 -3.41
N SER A 100 -3.52 -18.13 -2.50
CA SER A 100 -3.58 -19.60 -2.42
C SER A 100 -4.21 -20.19 -3.67
N ASP A 101 -5.36 -19.66 -4.11
CA ASP A 101 -6.08 -20.10 -5.31
C ASP A 101 -5.23 -19.89 -6.58
N GLU A 102 -4.41 -18.85 -6.63
CA GLU A 102 -3.46 -18.59 -7.72
C GLU A 102 -2.20 -19.48 -7.66
N GLY A 103 -2.09 -20.35 -6.65
CA GLY A 103 -1.03 -21.34 -6.50
C GLY A 103 0.30 -20.80 -5.94
N TYR A 104 0.28 -19.65 -5.28
CA TYR A 104 1.47 -19.20 -4.54
C TYR A 104 1.71 -20.12 -3.34
N LYS A 105 2.96 -20.58 -3.18
CA LYS A 105 3.40 -21.47 -2.10
C LYS A 105 4.21 -20.74 -1.03
N LYS A 106 4.90 -19.65 -1.43
CA LYS A 106 5.64 -18.79 -0.52
C LYS A 106 5.04 -17.39 -0.54
N VAL A 107 4.52 -16.93 0.61
CA VAL A 107 3.92 -15.60 0.76
C VAL A 107 4.62 -14.83 1.87
N ILE A 108 5.10 -13.63 1.55
CA ILE A 108 5.69 -12.70 2.50
C ILE A 108 4.80 -11.46 2.57
N LEU A 109 4.20 -11.22 3.73
CA LEU A 109 3.38 -10.05 4.00
C LEU A 109 4.23 -8.96 4.68
N VAL A 110 4.46 -7.85 3.98
CA VAL A 110 5.22 -6.70 4.53
C VAL A 110 4.26 -5.68 5.09
N VAL A 111 4.47 -5.26 6.34
CA VAL A 111 3.61 -4.33 7.07
C VAL A 111 4.42 -3.34 7.91
N GLY A 112 3.77 -2.29 8.45
CA GLY A 112 4.40 -1.45 9.48
C GLY A 112 4.77 -2.27 10.71
N GLY A 113 5.86 -1.90 11.38
CA GLY A 113 6.40 -2.68 12.50
C GLY A 113 5.42 -2.91 13.64
N ASP A 114 4.52 -1.96 13.88
CA ASP A 114 3.44 -2.00 14.87
C ASP A 114 2.40 -3.12 14.62
N ARG A 115 2.30 -3.62 13.39
CA ARG A 115 1.29 -4.60 12.97
C ARG A 115 1.80 -6.03 12.78
N VAL A 116 3.11 -6.24 12.85
CA VAL A 116 3.72 -7.54 12.56
C VAL A 116 3.14 -8.64 13.45
N LYS A 117 3.22 -8.47 14.78
CA LYS A 117 2.75 -9.48 15.75
C LYS A 117 1.26 -9.79 15.61
N GLU A 118 0.44 -8.75 15.40
CA GLU A 118 -1.01 -8.91 15.25
C GLU A 118 -1.36 -9.75 14.02
N LEU A 119 -0.79 -9.39 12.85
CA LEU A 119 -1.11 -10.04 11.59
C LEU A 119 -0.49 -11.44 11.49
N GLU A 120 0.72 -11.61 12.01
CA GLU A 120 1.33 -12.94 12.10
C GLU A 120 0.45 -13.89 12.91
N LYS A 121 0.07 -13.51 14.13
CA LYS A 121 -0.83 -14.30 14.97
C LYS A 121 -2.18 -14.57 14.32
N SER A 122 -2.74 -13.59 13.62
CA SER A 122 -4.09 -13.69 13.05
C SER A 122 -4.13 -14.59 11.81
N ILE A 123 -3.12 -14.52 10.93
CA ILE A 123 -3.11 -15.22 9.65
C ILE A 123 -2.47 -16.62 9.77
N SER A 124 -1.38 -16.77 10.55
CA SER A 124 -0.67 -18.06 10.65
C SER A 124 -1.54 -19.24 11.08
N ARG A 125 -2.59 -18.97 11.86
CA ARG A 125 -3.54 -20.01 12.28
C ARG A 125 -4.33 -20.66 11.14
N TYR A 126 -4.40 -19.99 9.99
CA TYR A 126 -5.11 -20.49 8.82
C TYR A 126 -4.17 -21.12 7.80
N VAL A 127 -2.87 -20.90 7.89
CA VAL A 127 -1.87 -21.47 6.96
C VAL A 127 -1.94 -23.00 7.03
N GLY A 128 -2.04 -23.63 5.86
CA GLY A 128 -2.21 -25.08 5.72
C GLY A 128 -3.66 -25.58 5.79
N THR A 129 -4.65 -24.69 6.04
CA THR A 129 -6.08 -25.04 5.96
C THR A 129 -6.63 -24.75 4.55
N ASP A 130 -7.87 -25.20 4.29
CA ASP A 130 -8.55 -24.94 3.02
C ASP A 130 -8.62 -23.44 2.70
N GLY A 131 -8.20 -23.08 1.49
CA GLY A 131 -8.08 -21.70 1.01
C GLY A 131 -6.80 -20.98 1.44
N TYR A 132 -5.89 -21.63 2.19
CA TYR A 132 -4.63 -21.04 2.65
C TYR A 132 -3.45 -22.02 2.50
N GLN A 133 -3.30 -22.62 1.34
CA GLN A 133 -2.35 -23.69 1.00
C GLN A 133 -0.95 -23.18 0.72
N PHE A 134 -0.29 -22.62 1.75
CA PHE A 134 1.08 -22.10 1.67
C PHE A 134 2.05 -23.06 2.35
N ASP A 135 3.22 -23.28 1.73
CA ASP A 135 4.34 -24.01 2.33
C ASP A 135 5.16 -23.09 3.24
N HIS A 136 5.14 -21.78 2.94
CA HIS A 136 5.82 -20.77 3.73
C HIS A 136 5.01 -19.47 3.79
N PHE A 137 4.73 -19.02 5.00
CA PHE A 137 4.13 -17.70 5.28
C PHE A 137 4.97 -16.95 6.30
N GLU A 138 5.25 -15.68 6.03
CA GLU A 138 6.05 -14.82 6.89
C GLU A 138 5.49 -13.40 6.88
N VAL A 139 5.47 -12.74 8.03
CA VAL A 139 5.19 -11.31 8.16
C VAL A 139 6.47 -10.56 8.44
N ARG A 140 6.83 -9.61 7.58
CA ARG A 140 8.02 -8.76 7.73
C ARG A 140 7.67 -7.33 8.03
N SER A 141 8.50 -6.69 8.85
CA SER A 141 8.43 -5.26 9.08
C SER A 141 9.01 -4.47 7.90
N ALA A 142 8.31 -3.42 7.49
CA ALA A 142 8.87 -2.39 6.59
C ALA A 142 9.79 -1.39 7.31
N GLY A 143 10.08 -1.61 8.57
CA GLY A 143 10.79 -0.71 9.48
C GLY A 143 9.86 -0.12 10.54
N ALA A 144 10.47 0.42 11.57
CA ALA A 144 9.75 1.16 12.61
C ALA A 144 9.13 2.42 12.01
N ARG A 145 7.88 2.68 12.35
CA ARG A 145 7.23 3.95 12.12
C ARG A 145 7.27 4.71 13.42
N ASP A 146 7.91 5.85 13.42
CA ASP A 146 7.84 6.79 14.53
C ASP A 146 6.67 7.75 14.25
N PRO A 147 5.51 7.58 14.91
CA PRO A 147 4.37 8.47 14.74
C PRO A 147 4.62 9.86 15.36
N ASP A 148 5.59 9.97 16.25
CA ASP A 148 5.97 11.19 16.97
C ASP A 148 7.14 11.90 16.28
N ALA A 149 7.72 11.32 15.23
CA ALA A 149 8.78 11.97 14.46
C ALA A 149 8.28 13.32 13.90
N GLU A 150 9.11 14.34 14.04
CA GLU A 150 8.85 15.65 13.45
C GLU A 150 9.00 15.62 11.93
N GLY A 151 8.30 16.53 11.25
CA GLY A 151 8.39 16.73 9.82
C GLY A 151 7.83 15.58 8.98
N VAL A 152 8.49 15.29 7.88
CA VAL A 152 8.03 14.36 6.83
C VAL A 152 7.88 12.92 7.33
N ALA A 153 8.75 12.48 8.25
CA ALA A 153 8.73 11.10 8.77
C ALA A 153 7.49 10.81 9.63
N GLY A 154 6.97 11.82 10.34
CA GLY A 154 5.79 11.72 11.21
C GLY A 154 4.45 11.95 10.49
N MET A 155 4.43 12.25 9.18
CA MET A 155 3.20 12.52 8.43
C MET A 155 2.35 11.28 8.24
N SER A 156 1.37 11.12 9.11
CA SER A 156 0.37 10.05 9.03
C SER A 156 -0.80 10.45 8.11
N ALA A 157 -1.56 9.45 7.62
CA ALA A 157 -2.78 9.72 6.87
C ALA A 157 -3.81 10.56 7.69
N SER A 158 -3.81 10.45 9.01
CA SER A 158 -4.65 11.27 9.89
C SER A 158 -4.18 12.72 9.91
N LYS A 159 -2.88 12.96 10.07
CA LYS A 159 -2.29 14.31 9.98
C LYS A 159 -2.55 14.94 8.61
N MET A 160 -2.46 14.15 7.53
CA MET A 160 -2.78 14.62 6.17
C MET A 160 -4.23 15.06 6.04
N ARG A 161 -5.18 14.31 6.61
CA ARG A 161 -6.59 14.71 6.59
C ARG A 161 -6.84 15.97 7.44
N ALA A 162 -6.17 16.10 8.59
CA ALA A 162 -6.22 17.31 9.42
C ALA A 162 -5.70 18.51 8.63
N ALA A 163 -4.52 18.44 8.05
CA ALA A 163 -3.95 19.50 7.20
C ALA A 163 -4.88 19.89 6.04
N ALA A 164 -5.53 18.91 5.40
CA ALA A 164 -6.52 19.18 4.36
C ALA A 164 -7.76 19.89 4.90
N THR A 165 -8.21 19.59 6.13
CA THR A 165 -9.35 20.25 6.79
C THR A 165 -9.02 21.69 7.17
N GLU A 166 -7.83 21.91 7.70
CA GLU A 166 -7.33 23.19 8.19
C GLU A 166 -6.87 24.14 7.08
N GLY A 167 -6.79 23.66 5.83
CA GLY A 167 -6.31 24.47 4.72
C GLY A 167 -4.78 24.51 4.60
N ASP A 168 -4.05 23.75 5.42
CA ASP A 168 -2.58 23.70 5.43
C ASP A 168 -2.06 22.84 4.26
N TYR A 169 -2.00 23.46 3.10
CA TYR A 169 -1.47 22.80 1.89
C TYR A 169 0.03 22.49 2.00
N ALA A 170 0.81 23.35 2.67
CA ALA A 170 2.25 23.16 2.79
C ALA A 170 2.59 21.86 3.53
N SER A 171 1.99 21.63 4.69
CA SER A 171 2.14 20.37 5.43
C SER A 171 1.60 19.17 4.63
N PHE A 172 0.50 19.36 3.90
CA PHE A 172 -0.04 18.31 3.04
C PHE A 172 0.95 17.93 1.93
N GLU A 173 1.50 18.91 1.22
CA GLU A 173 2.48 18.68 0.16
C GLU A 173 3.72 17.93 0.66
N LEU A 174 4.25 18.32 1.82
CA LEU A 174 5.35 17.62 2.47
C LEU A 174 5.02 16.15 2.75
N GLY A 175 3.81 15.88 3.22
CA GLY A 175 3.36 14.52 3.52
C GLY A 175 3.15 13.62 2.30
N VAL A 176 2.88 14.19 1.13
CA VAL A 176 2.83 13.47 -0.16
C VAL A 176 4.23 13.24 -0.72
N GLY A 177 5.14 14.22 -0.57
CA GLY A 177 6.50 14.15 -1.08
C GLY A 177 6.63 14.24 -2.60
N ASN A 178 5.55 14.60 -3.30
CA ASN A 178 5.51 14.80 -4.75
C ASN A 178 4.54 15.95 -5.07
N LYS A 179 5.08 17.11 -5.41
CA LYS A 179 4.32 18.35 -5.64
C LYS A 179 3.21 18.21 -6.69
N ALA A 180 3.51 17.57 -7.81
CA ALA A 180 2.54 17.40 -8.90
C ALA A 180 1.33 16.53 -8.49
N VAL A 181 1.56 15.51 -7.65
CA VAL A 181 0.52 14.65 -7.12
C VAL A 181 -0.22 15.32 -5.95
N ALA A 182 0.52 16.08 -5.12
CA ALA A 182 -0.03 16.71 -3.92
C ALA A 182 -1.18 17.66 -4.22
N LYS A 183 -1.03 18.56 -5.19
CA LYS A 183 -2.07 19.53 -5.57
C LYS A 183 -3.36 18.81 -5.96
N GLN A 184 -3.28 17.83 -6.85
CA GLN A 184 -4.44 17.08 -7.30
C GLN A 184 -5.07 16.26 -6.17
N MET A 185 -4.25 15.60 -5.36
CA MET A 185 -4.72 14.79 -4.23
C MET A 185 -5.40 15.64 -3.17
N TYR A 186 -4.86 16.82 -2.88
CA TYR A 186 -5.44 17.78 -1.93
C TYR A 186 -6.84 18.22 -2.34
N THR A 187 -7.01 18.65 -3.59
CA THR A 187 -8.32 19.08 -4.12
C THR A 187 -9.34 17.93 -4.05
N VAL A 188 -8.96 16.74 -4.53
CA VAL A 188 -9.85 15.56 -4.50
C VAL A 188 -10.20 15.18 -3.08
N LEU A 189 -9.23 15.20 -2.16
CA LEU A 189 -9.44 14.84 -0.76
C LEU A 189 -10.41 15.80 -0.08
N ARG A 190 -10.20 17.12 -0.18
CA ARG A 190 -11.09 18.15 0.39
C ARG A 190 -12.51 18.01 -0.13
N LYS A 191 -12.68 17.85 -1.45
CA LYS A 191 -13.99 17.61 -2.07
C LYS A 191 -14.66 16.36 -1.49
N SER A 192 -13.92 15.27 -1.35
CA SER A 192 -14.45 14.00 -0.81
C SER A 192 -14.80 14.08 0.67
N MET A 193 -14.16 14.98 1.42
CA MET A 193 -14.47 15.29 2.81
C MET A 193 -15.63 16.28 2.97
N GLY A 194 -16.19 16.81 1.87
CA GLY A 194 -17.25 17.81 1.88
C GLY A 194 -16.78 19.21 2.29
N ILE A 195 -15.48 19.48 2.23
CA ILE A 195 -14.92 20.79 2.54
C ILE A 195 -15.15 21.71 1.35
N LYS A 196 -15.92 22.78 1.55
CA LYS A 196 -16.14 23.80 0.53
C LYS A 196 -14.83 24.56 0.28
N GLU A 197 -14.49 24.81 -1.00
CA GLU A 197 -13.44 25.76 -1.31
C GLU A 197 -13.92 27.16 -0.86
N SER A 198 -13.13 27.84 -0.02
CA SER A 198 -13.34 29.26 0.22
C SER A 198 -13.05 29.98 -1.10
N VAL A 199 -13.95 30.87 -1.50
CA VAL A 199 -13.87 31.62 -2.78
C VAL A 199 -12.64 32.56 -2.85
N ASP A 200 -11.91 32.70 -1.74
CA ASP A 200 -10.79 33.65 -1.58
C ASP A 200 -9.39 33.01 -1.69
N GLY A 201 -9.28 31.81 -2.25
CA GLY A 201 -7.98 31.17 -2.47
C GLY A 201 -7.37 31.53 -3.80
N ASP A 202 -6.69 32.68 -3.89
CA ASP A 202 -5.82 33.07 -5.00
C ASP A 202 -4.61 32.13 -5.07
N TRP A 203 -4.79 30.99 -5.72
CA TRP A 203 -3.77 29.93 -5.86
C TRP A 203 -2.67 30.28 -6.87
N ASP A 204 -2.82 31.42 -7.59
CA ASP A 204 -1.87 31.84 -8.62
C ASP A 204 -0.63 32.55 -8.03
N ASN A 205 -0.64 32.94 -6.76
CA ASN A 205 0.47 33.67 -6.13
C ASN A 205 1.51 32.78 -5.40
N LEU A 206 1.42 31.46 -5.44
CA LEU A 206 2.41 30.55 -4.81
C LEU A 206 3.50 30.06 -5.78
N SER A 207 3.66 30.74 -6.93
CA SER A 207 4.66 30.38 -7.95
C SER A 207 5.72 31.48 -8.11
N GLN A 208 6.25 32.01 -7.00
CA GLN A 208 7.47 32.84 -7.06
C GLN A 208 8.55 32.22 -6.16
#